data_fe15d880fe7cf1384935a1b6d911b650
#
_entry.id   fe15d880fe7cf1384935a1b6d911b650
#
_cell.length_a   1.000
_cell.length_b   1.000
_cell.length_c   1.000
_cell.angle_alpha   90.00
_cell.angle_beta   90.00
_cell.angle_gamma   90.00
#
_symmetry.space_group_name_H-M   'P 1'
#
loop_
_entity.id
_entity.type
_entity.pdbx_description
1 polymer ?
#
loop_
_entity_poly.entity_id
_entity_poly.type
_entity_poly.pdbx_seq_one_letter_code
_entity_poly.pdbx_strand_id
1 'polypeptide(L)'
;VIPQFTGKVALDMISLFPQNTFKQRKNGLRADLAQAIADLHPRFVRFPGGCVAHGDGIQNIYHWNNTVGPLEARVPQRNIWNYHQSAGLGYFEYFQFCEDIGAEPLPVLAAGVPCQNSATCGHGQQGGIPLCDMDEYVQEVLDLIEWANGDKSTKWGKIRAAAGHPEPFNLKYIGIGNEDLITDVFEERFTMIYKAVVEKHPEIIVIGTVGPFYTGTDYVEGWDLATRLKVPVVDEHYYQPPGWFIHTQDFYDRCGRAN
;
A
#
# COMPACT_ATOMS: atom_id res chain seq x y z
N VAL A 1 -23.34 12.60 25.11
CA VAL A 1 -23.07 13.69 26.06
C VAL A 1 -24.39 14.35 26.41
N ILE A 2 -24.74 14.41 27.70
CA ILE A 2 -25.94 15.13 28.20
C ILE A 2 -25.43 16.35 28.96
N PRO A 3 -25.59 17.59 28.44
CA PRO A 3 -25.13 18.77 29.15
C PRO A 3 -26.03 19.03 30.36
N GLN A 4 -25.42 19.36 31.49
CA GLN A 4 -26.15 19.74 32.74
C GLN A 4 -26.31 21.26 32.91
N PHE A 5 -25.79 22.02 31.96
CA PHE A 5 -25.86 23.50 32.00
C PHE A 5 -25.90 24.06 30.57
N THR A 6 -26.32 25.29 30.42
CA THR A 6 -26.31 26.01 29.15
C THR A 6 -24.90 26.55 28.88
N GLY A 7 -24.33 26.20 27.73
CA GLY A 7 -23.01 26.65 27.36
C GLY A 7 -22.63 26.23 25.94
N LYS A 8 -21.45 26.64 25.47
CA LYS A 8 -20.85 26.17 24.21
C LYS A 8 -19.89 25.01 24.52
N VAL A 9 -20.02 23.90 23.80
CA VAL A 9 -19.13 22.76 23.87
C VAL A 9 -18.56 22.53 22.46
N ALA A 10 -17.25 22.48 22.35
CA ALA A 10 -16.57 22.03 21.15
C ALA A 10 -16.27 20.52 21.31
N LEU A 11 -16.63 19.75 20.31
CA LEU A 11 -16.37 18.30 20.25
C LEU A 11 -15.58 18.02 18.99
N ASP A 12 -14.49 17.28 19.13
CA ASP A 12 -13.65 16.84 18.03
C ASP A 12 -13.13 15.42 18.31
N MET A 13 -12.67 14.70 17.28
CA MET A 13 -12.09 13.37 17.37
C MET A 13 -12.90 12.38 18.22
N ILE A 14 -14.22 12.39 18.03
CA ILE A 14 -15.10 11.41 18.69
C ILE A 14 -14.89 10.07 18.02
N SER A 15 -14.30 9.13 18.74
CA SER A 15 -14.03 7.79 18.24
C SER A 15 -14.49 6.73 19.24
N LEU A 16 -14.83 5.57 18.74
CA LEU A 16 -15.26 4.41 19.51
C LEU A 16 -14.36 3.23 19.13
N PHE A 17 -13.51 2.82 20.05
CA PHE A 17 -12.64 1.66 19.88
C PHE A 17 -13.12 0.49 20.76
N PRO A 18 -12.89 -0.78 20.32
CA PRO A 18 -13.12 -1.92 21.17
C PRO A 18 -12.25 -1.85 22.43
N GLN A 19 -12.81 -2.21 23.58
CA GLN A 19 -12.02 -2.34 24.81
C GLN A 19 -11.10 -3.57 24.72
N ASN A 20 -11.59 -4.67 24.16
CA ASN A 20 -10.80 -5.87 23.91
C ASN A 20 -10.29 -5.86 22.47
N THR A 21 -9.01 -5.58 22.33
CA THR A 21 -8.31 -5.55 21.03
C THR A 21 -7.37 -6.74 20.87
N PHE A 22 -7.03 -7.07 19.65
CA PHE A 22 -6.04 -8.11 19.35
C PHE A 22 -4.69 -7.74 20.02
N LYS A 23 -4.11 -8.70 20.74
CA LYS A 23 -2.89 -8.51 21.54
C LYS A 23 -2.95 -7.32 22.51
N GLN A 24 -4.16 -6.87 22.87
CA GLN A 24 -4.38 -5.73 23.79
C GLN A 24 -3.70 -4.44 23.34
N ARG A 25 -3.54 -4.26 22.04
CA ARG A 25 -2.92 -3.06 21.45
C ARG A 25 -3.82 -1.84 21.64
N LYS A 26 -3.22 -0.70 21.97
CA LYS A 26 -3.91 0.59 21.97
C LYS A 26 -4.34 0.91 20.52
N ASN A 27 -5.58 1.34 20.31
CA ASN A 27 -6.19 1.51 18.98
C ASN A 27 -6.13 0.24 18.12
N GLY A 28 -6.08 -0.92 18.76
CA GLY A 28 -5.87 -2.19 18.12
C GLY A 28 -7.07 -2.67 17.32
N LEU A 29 -6.82 -3.68 16.53
CA LEU A 29 -7.83 -4.35 15.71
C LEU A 29 -8.82 -5.11 16.58
N ARG A 30 -10.02 -5.34 16.07
CA ARG A 30 -11.01 -6.25 16.67
C ARG A 30 -10.39 -7.61 16.90
N ALA A 31 -10.45 -8.10 18.14
CA ALA A 31 -9.76 -9.33 18.53
C ALA A 31 -10.21 -10.56 17.75
N ASP A 32 -11.52 -10.69 17.49
CA ASP A 32 -12.10 -11.83 16.78
C ASP A 32 -11.69 -11.87 15.30
N LEU A 33 -11.75 -10.73 14.58
CA LEU A 33 -11.38 -10.66 13.16
C LEU A 33 -9.87 -10.80 12.96
N ALA A 34 -9.08 -10.14 13.79
CA ALA A 34 -7.63 -10.24 13.73
C ALA A 34 -7.14 -11.66 14.06
N GLN A 35 -7.80 -12.33 15.02
CA GLN A 35 -7.49 -13.73 15.34
C GLN A 35 -7.82 -14.65 14.15
N ALA A 36 -8.97 -14.46 13.49
CA ALA A 36 -9.33 -15.26 12.32
C ALA A 36 -8.30 -15.13 11.18
N ILE A 37 -7.72 -13.94 10.99
CA ILE A 37 -6.62 -13.75 10.01
C ILE A 37 -5.33 -14.42 10.51
N ALA A 38 -5.00 -14.28 11.80
CA ALA A 38 -3.83 -14.90 12.40
C ALA A 38 -3.85 -16.42 12.29
N ASP A 39 -5.03 -17.04 12.45
CA ASP A 39 -5.23 -18.50 12.36
C ASP A 39 -4.99 -19.06 10.94
N LEU A 40 -5.00 -18.20 9.92
CA LEU A 40 -4.59 -18.57 8.55
C LEU A 40 -3.07 -18.70 8.40
N HIS A 41 -2.30 -18.22 9.37
CA HIS A 41 -0.84 -18.18 9.33
C HIS A 41 -0.28 -17.56 8.03
N PRO A 42 -0.74 -16.36 7.63
CA PRO A 42 -0.29 -15.74 6.40
C PRO A 42 1.22 -15.48 6.47
N ARG A 43 1.91 -15.66 5.34
CA ARG A 43 3.35 -15.33 5.23
C ARG A 43 3.58 -13.84 5.01
N PHE A 44 2.61 -13.16 4.44
CA PHE A 44 2.62 -11.71 4.23
C PHE A 44 1.20 -11.16 4.29
N VAL A 45 1.09 -9.87 4.55
CA VAL A 45 -0.17 -9.12 4.45
C VAL A 45 0.04 -7.94 3.51
N ARG A 46 -0.74 -7.90 2.42
CA ARG A 46 -0.72 -6.83 1.41
C ARG A 46 -1.69 -5.72 1.82
N PHE A 47 -1.23 -4.46 1.90
CA PHE A 47 -1.98 -3.31 2.40
C PHE A 47 -1.54 -2.02 1.68
N PRO A 48 -2.40 -1.00 1.51
CA PRO A 48 -3.83 -0.94 1.85
C PRO A 48 -4.71 -1.65 0.84
N GLY A 49 -4.15 -2.22 -0.20
CA GLY A 49 -4.81 -2.85 -1.32
C GLY A 49 -4.67 -2.01 -2.59
N GLY A 50 -5.28 -2.49 -3.69
CA GLY A 50 -5.01 -1.99 -5.02
C GLY A 50 -5.56 -0.62 -5.34
N CYS A 51 -6.85 -0.55 -5.66
CA CYS A 51 -7.49 0.71 -6.03
C CYS A 51 -7.49 1.75 -4.89
N VAL A 52 -7.37 1.29 -3.63
CA VAL A 52 -7.19 2.21 -2.49
C VAL A 52 -5.85 2.95 -2.58
N ALA A 53 -4.77 2.25 -2.92
CA ALA A 53 -3.44 2.86 -3.05
C ALA A 53 -3.40 3.91 -4.17
N HIS A 54 -4.03 3.63 -5.31
CA HIS A 54 -4.12 4.55 -6.43
C HIS A 54 -5.10 5.70 -6.24
N GLY A 55 -6.17 5.49 -5.46
CA GLY A 55 -7.20 6.50 -5.20
C GLY A 55 -8.07 6.83 -6.41
N ASP A 56 -9.02 7.74 -6.19
CA ASP A 56 -9.93 8.26 -7.21
C ASP A 56 -9.39 9.57 -7.79
N GLY A 57 -8.38 9.47 -8.64
CA GLY A 57 -7.65 10.60 -9.20
C GLY A 57 -6.38 10.95 -8.45
N ILE A 58 -5.51 11.74 -9.09
CA ILE A 58 -4.19 12.12 -8.55
C ILE A 58 -4.30 12.79 -7.17
N GLN A 59 -5.32 13.62 -6.98
CA GLN A 59 -5.56 14.33 -5.71
C GLN A 59 -6.04 13.39 -4.58
N ASN A 60 -6.29 12.13 -4.88
CA ASN A 60 -6.80 11.15 -3.93
C ASN A 60 -5.90 9.91 -3.83
N ILE A 61 -4.67 9.99 -4.31
CA ILE A 61 -3.64 8.95 -4.07
C ILE A 61 -3.48 8.73 -2.57
N TYR A 62 -3.33 7.48 -2.16
CA TYR A 62 -3.11 7.13 -0.76
C TYR A 62 -1.68 7.45 -0.36
N HIS A 63 -1.53 8.49 0.45
CA HIS A 63 -0.25 8.87 1.03
C HIS A 63 -0.07 8.18 2.37
N TRP A 64 0.86 7.26 2.47
CA TRP A 64 1.10 6.46 3.68
C TRP A 64 1.41 7.35 4.90
N ASN A 65 2.14 8.46 4.70
CA ASN A 65 2.53 9.40 5.73
C ASN A 65 1.34 10.13 6.38
N ASN A 66 0.21 10.24 5.68
CA ASN A 66 -1.05 10.75 6.21
C ASN A 66 -1.69 9.81 7.25
N THR A 67 -1.20 8.60 7.41
CA THR A 67 -1.82 7.55 8.23
C THR A 67 -0.98 7.15 9.44
N VAL A 68 0.13 7.83 9.67
CA VAL A 68 1.02 7.60 10.82
C VAL A 68 1.01 8.80 11.78
N GLY A 69 1.55 8.63 12.97
CA GLY A 69 1.51 9.65 14.01
C GLY A 69 0.21 9.63 14.84
N PRO A 70 -0.06 10.68 15.63
CA PRO A 70 -1.26 10.78 16.46
C PRO A 70 -2.54 10.72 15.62
N LEU A 71 -3.59 10.09 16.14
CA LEU A 71 -4.84 9.89 15.38
C LEU A 71 -5.46 11.21 14.92
N GLU A 72 -5.39 12.24 15.74
CA GLU A 72 -5.90 13.57 15.46
C GLU A 72 -5.15 14.32 14.34
N ALA A 73 -3.94 13.88 14.01
CA ALA A 73 -3.13 14.46 12.94
C ALA A 73 -3.24 13.69 11.61
N ARG A 74 -3.91 12.55 11.60
CA ARG A 74 -4.06 11.73 10.39
C ARG A 74 -5.09 12.33 9.45
N VAL A 75 -4.87 12.15 8.14
CA VAL A 75 -5.74 12.69 7.11
C VAL A 75 -6.70 11.60 6.63
N PRO A 76 -8.00 11.76 6.87
CA PRO A 76 -8.99 10.81 6.37
C PRO A 76 -9.13 10.91 4.85
N GLN A 77 -9.55 9.83 4.22
CA GLN A 77 -9.66 9.72 2.77
C GLN A 77 -10.99 9.10 2.35
N ARG A 78 -11.59 9.61 1.27
CA ARG A 78 -12.64 8.94 0.52
C ARG A 78 -12.00 7.94 -0.46
N ASN A 79 -12.61 6.81 -0.68
CA ASN A 79 -12.17 5.88 -1.73
C ASN A 79 -13.11 5.86 -2.94
N ILE A 80 -12.71 5.13 -3.99
CA ILE A 80 -13.47 5.06 -5.24
C ILE A 80 -14.85 4.39 -5.10
N TRP A 81 -15.11 3.68 -4.00
CA TRP A 81 -16.42 3.07 -3.71
C TRP A 81 -17.33 3.97 -2.86
N ASN A 82 -16.98 5.24 -2.72
CA ASN A 82 -17.75 6.27 -2.02
C ASN A 82 -17.96 6.02 -0.52
N TYR A 83 -17.09 5.31 0.15
CA TYR A 83 -17.06 5.29 1.60
C TYR A 83 -15.78 5.93 2.15
N HIS A 84 -15.86 6.32 3.42
CA HIS A 84 -14.86 7.11 4.10
C HIS A 84 -13.89 6.21 4.86
N GLN A 85 -12.60 6.52 4.77
CA GLN A 85 -11.53 5.90 5.54
C GLN A 85 -10.96 6.92 6.52
N SER A 86 -11.08 6.62 7.81
CA SER A 86 -10.65 7.54 8.88
C SER A 86 -9.14 7.55 9.12
N ALA A 87 -8.38 6.66 8.48
CA ALA A 87 -6.97 6.37 8.78
C ALA A 87 -6.70 5.89 10.22
N GLY A 88 -7.74 5.46 10.96
CA GLY A 88 -7.60 4.83 12.28
C GLY A 88 -6.82 3.52 12.22
N LEU A 89 -7.02 2.73 11.16
CA LEU A 89 -6.12 1.66 10.73
C LEU A 89 -5.19 2.26 9.67
N GLY A 90 -4.01 2.67 10.08
CA GLY A 90 -2.97 3.21 9.22
C GLY A 90 -1.76 2.29 9.12
N TYR A 91 -0.68 2.82 8.57
CA TYR A 91 0.55 2.03 8.36
C TYR A 91 1.14 1.53 9.68
N PHE A 92 1.07 2.29 10.75
CA PHE A 92 1.59 1.83 12.04
C PHE A 92 0.85 0.59 12.56
N GLU A 93 -0.48 0.62 12.56
CA GLU A 93 -1.31 -0.51 13.01
C GLU A 93 -1.17 -1.73 12.09
N TYR A 94 -1.01 -1.49 10.78
CA TYR A 94 -0.77 -2.54 9.80
C TYR A 94 0.58 -3.25 10.04
N PHE A 95 1.68 -2.50 10.18
CA PHE A 95 2.99 -3.09 10.42
C PHE A 95 3.04 -3.82 11.77
N GLN A 96 2.45 -3.22 12.80
CA GLN A 96 2.33 -3.84 14.11
C GLN A 96 1.52 -5.15 14.06
N PHE A 97 0.44 -5.18 13.27
CA PHE A 97 -0.34 -6.40 13.07
C PHE A 97 0.48 -7.48 12.37
N CYS A 98 1.24 -7.15 11.33
CA CYS A 98 2.12 -8.10 10.66
C CYS A 98 3.13 -8.72 11.64
N GLU A 99 3.77 -7.89 12.46
CA GLU A 99 4.70 -8.36 13.49
C GLU A 99 4.00 -9.28 14.50
N ASP A 100 2.81 -8.90 14.97
CA ASP A 100 2.01 -9.66 15.94
C ASP A 100 1.62 -11.07 15.48
N ILE A 101 1.45 -11.28 14.17
CA ILE A 101 1.07 -12.57 13.58
C ILE A 101 2.24 -13.28 12.88
N GLY A 102 3.44 -12.68 12.87
CA GLY A 102 4.62 -13.26 12.22
C GLY A 102 4.56 -13.24 10.69
N ALA A 103 3.85 -12.28 10.10
CA ALA A 103 3.76 -12.08 8.66
C ALA A 103 4.66 -10.93 8.20
N GLU A 104 5.18 -11.00 6.98
CA GLU A 104 5.91 -9.89 6.36
C GLU A 104 4.91 -8.79 5.92
N PRO A 105 5.17 -7.52 6.20
CA PRO A 105 4.40 -6.44 5.61
C PRO A 105 4.74 -6.29 4.12
N LEU A 106 3.71 -6.15 3.29
CA LEU A 106 3.83 -5.86 1.86
C LEU A 106 3.00 -4.63 1.54
N PRO A 107 3.51 -3.42 1.87
CA PRO A 107 2.84 -2.18 1.52
C PRO A 107 2.81 -2.01 0.01
N VAL A 108 1.66 -1.54 -0.51
CA VAL A 108 1.48 -1.20 -1.92
C VAL A 108 1.33 0.30 -2.04
N LEU A 109 2.10 0.90 -2.93
CA LEU A 109 2.09 2.32 -3.24
C LEU A 109 1.68 2.52 -4.70
N ALA A 110 1.03 3.64 -4.99
CA ALA A 110 0.72 3.99 -6.38
C ALA A 110 2.00 4.17 -7.20
N ALA A 111 1.94 3.82 -8.47
CA ALA A 111 3.04 4.04 -9.41
C ALA A 111 3.08 5.46 -9.99
N GLY A 112 2.55 6.44 -9.26
CA GLY A 112 2.44 7.83 -9.73
C GLY A 112 1.29 8.07 -10.69
N VAL A 113 0.36 7.13 -10.81
CA VAL A 113 -0.87 7.21 -11.62
C VAL A 113 -2.09 6.89 -10.77
N PRO A 114 -3.30 7.40 -11.11
CA PRO A 114 -4.53 7.08 -10.38
C PRO A 114 -5.00 5.65 -10.69
N CYS A 115 -6.02 5.17 -9.97
CA CYS A 115 -6.64 3.89 -10.26
C CYS A 115 -7.18 3.84 -11.71
N GLN A 116 -7.00 2.71 -12.39
CA GLN A 116 -7.55 2.48 -13.73
C GLN A 116 -9.08 2.61 -13.78
N ASN A 117 -9.75 2.47 -12.64
CA ASN A 117 -11.20 2.66 -12.49
C ASN A 117 -11.60 4.08 -12.07
N SER A 118 -10.64 5.00 -11.95
CA SER A 118 -10.94 6.38 -11.58
C SER A 118 -11.69 7.11 -12.70
N ALA A 119 -12.79 7.76 -12.34
CA ALA A 119 -13.54 8.60 -13.27
C ALA A 119 -13.02 10.05 -13.33
N THR A 120 -12.13 10.45 -12.41
CA THR A 120 -11.76 11.86 -12.19
C THR A 120 -10.48 12.28 -12.89
N CYS A 121 -9.66 11.36 -13.39
CA CYS A 121 -8.35 11.66 -13.97
C CYS A 121 -8.13 11.17 -15.40
N GLY A 122 -9.04 11.51 -16.26
CA GLY A 122 -8.93 11.06 -17.64
C GLY A 122 -9.17 9.55 -17.79
N HIS A 123 -9.20 9.09 -19.03
CA HIS A 123 -9.50 7.69 -19.31
C HIS A 123 -8.26 6.82 -19.12
N GLY A 124 -8.38 5.80 -18.28
CA GLY A 124 -7.43 4.70 -18.20
C GLY A 124 -6.01 5.09 -17.80
N GLN A 125 -5.84 5.85 -16.71
CA GLN A 125 -4.52 6.21 -16.17
C GLN A 125 -3.62 7.02 -17.13
N GLN A 126 -4.20 7.73 -18.09
CA GLN A 126 -3.43 8.60 -19.00
C GLN A 126 -2.92 9.87 -18.31
N GLY A 127 -3.50 10.23 -17.15
CA GLY A 127 -3.00 11.31 -16.31
C GLY A 127 -2.20 10.73 -15.14
N GLY A 128 -0.96 11.20 -14.95
CA GLY A 128 -0.13 10.85 -13.80
C GLY A 128 0.23 12.08 -12.98
N ILE A 129 0.91 11.88 -11.85
CA ILE A 129 1.57 12.97 -11.13
C ILE A 129 2.43 13.75 -12.14
N PRO A 130 2.36 15.09 -12.18
CA PRO A 130 3.24 15.88 -13.06
C PRO A 130 4.70 15.52 -12.84
N LEU A 131 5.49 15.46 -13.90
CA LEU A 131 6.91 15.08 -13.79
C LEU A 131 7.72 16.02 -12.89
N CYS A 132 7.34 17.29 -12.80
CA CYS A 132 7.97 18.24 -11.89
C CYS A 132 7.73 17.92 -10.40
N ASP A 133 6.69 17.12 -10.08
CA ASP A 133 6.30 16.75 -8.73
C ASP A 133 6.72 15.31 -8.39
N MET A 134 7.25 14.57 -9.39
CA MET A 134 7.63 13.17 -9.18
C MET A 134 8.79 12.98 -8.20
N ASP A 135 9.73 13.92 -8.13
CA ASP A 135 10.84 13.84 -7.18
C ASP A 135 10.34 13.86 -5.73
N GLU A 136 9.30 14.64 -5.44
CA GLU A 136 8.67 14.68 -4.12
C GLU A 136 7.96 13.35 -3.82
N TYR A 137 7.24 12.79 -4.80
CA TYR A 137 6.57 11.51 -4.63
C TYR A 137 7.55 10.34 -4.49
N VAL A 138 8.62 10.32 -5.28
CA VAL A 138 9.72 9.34 -5.12
C VAL A 138 10.33 9.44 -3.72
N GLN A 139 10.55 10.66 -3.21
CA GLN A 139 11.06 10.83 -1.85
C GLN A 139 10.08 10.29 -0.81
N GLU A 140 8.77 10.44 -1.00
CA GLU A 140 7.75 9.84 -0.11
C GLU A 140 7.87 8.31 -0.07
N VAL A 141 8.13 7.66 -1.20
CA VAL A 141 8.36 6.21 -1.23
C VAL A 141 9.62 5.81 -0.43
N LEU A 142 10.70 6.57 -0.59
CA LEU A 142 11.94 6.33 0.16
C LEU A 142 11.77 6.62 1.67
N ASP A 143 10.98 7.63 2.00
CA ASP A 143 10.64 7.99 3.38
C ASP A 143 9.87 6.85 4.09
N LEU A 144 9.07 6.06 3.37
CA LEU A 144 8.44 4.86 3.93
C LEU A 144 9.49 3.83 4.36
N ILE A 145 10.53 3.62 3.57
CA ILE A 145 11.60 2.69 3.91
C ILE A 145 12.36 3.19 5.15
N GLU A 146 12.67 4.50 5.20
CA GLU A 146 13.26 5.10 6.40
C GLU A 146 12.35 4.98 7.62
N TRP A 147 11.03 5.21 7.44
CA TRP A 147 10.08 5.05 8.53
C TRP A 147 10.05 3.62 9.06
N ALA A 148 10.05 2.63 8.17
CA ALA A 148 10.00 1.23 8.56
C ALA A 148 11.33 0.71 9.11
N ASN A 149 12.46 1.06 8.49
CA ASN A 149 13.76 0.44 8.72
C ASN A 149 14.81 1.37 9.33
N GLY A 150 14.59 2.69 9.27
CA GLY A 150 15.54 3.67 9.77
C GLY A 150 15.71 3.62 11.29
N ASP A 151 16.89 4.02 11.76
CA ASP A 151 17.16 4.18 13.17
C ASP A 151 16.27 5.26 13.79
N LYS A 152 15.93 5.11 15.07
CA LYS A 152 15.11 6.07 15.81
C LYS A 152 15.67 7.50 15.87
N SER A 153 16.91 7.73 15.46
CA SER A 153 17.51 9.07 15.33
C SER A 153 17.20 9.74 13.99
N THR A 154 16.76 8.98 12.97
CA THR A 154 16.39 9.54 11.68
C THR A 154 15.07 10.31 11.74
N LYS A 155 14.76 11.10 10.70
CA LYS A 155 13.52 11.89 10.65
C LYS A 155 12.28 11.01 10.85
N TRP A 156 12.16 9.97 10.05
CA TRP A 156 10.97 9.10 10.04
C TRP A 156 11.02 8.00 11.11
N GLY A 157 12.20 7.51 11.44
CA GLY A 157 12.37 6.57 12.56
C GLY A 157 11.96 7.17 13.91
N LYS A 158 12.12 8.48 14.12
CA LYS A 158 11.60 9.19 15.29
C LYS A 158 10.08 9.13 15.40
N ILE A 159 9.37 9.26 14.27
CA ILE A 159 7.90 9.21 14.24
C ILE A 159 7.42 7.81 14.59
N ARG A 160 8.05 6.76 14.05
CA ARG A 160 7.79 5.37 14.43
C ARG A 160 8.04 5.14 15.93
N ALA A 161 9.19 5.59 16.44
CA ALA A 161 9.54 5.43 17.84
C ALA A 161 8.55 6.15 18.78
N ALA A 162 8.11 7.37 18.42
CA ALA A 162 7.12 8.13 19.18
C ALA A 162 5.74 7.46 19.21
N ALA A 163 5.41 6.68 18.17
CA ALA A 163 4.20 5.84 18.15
C ALA A 163 4.30 4.60 19.04
N GLY A 164 5.48 4.30 19.63
CA GLY A 164 5.69 3.20 20.54
C GLY A 164 6.52 2.04 19.98
N HIS A 165 7.09 2.18 18.77
CA HIS A 165 7.93 1.15 18.15
C HIS A 165 9.33 1.72 17.80
N PRO A 166 10.27 1.75 18.75
CA PRO A 166 11.60 2.31 18.52
C PRO A 166 12.48 1.47 17.58
N GLU A 167 12.28 0.15 17.55
CA GLU A 167 13.04 -0.76 16.71
C GLU A 167 12.51 -0.77 15.26
N PRO A 168 13.34 -1.08 14.26
CA PRO A 168 12.91 -1.26 12.87
C PRO A 168 11.88 -2.40 12.71
N PHE A 169 10.94 -2.22 11.78
CA PHE A 169 10.01 -3.28 11.38
C PHE A 169 10.63 -4.30 10.41
N ASN A 170 11.83 -4.04 9.89
CA ASN A 170 12.53 -4.89 8.93
C ASN A 170 11.74 -5.13 7.63
N LEU A 171 11.18 -4.07 7.07
CA LEU A 171 10.51 -4.09 5.78
C LEU A 171 11.44 -4.67 4.70
N LYS A 172 10.94 -5.63 3.93
CA LYS A 172 11.69 -6.32 2.85
C LYS A 172 11.05 -6.12 1.47
N TYR A 173 9.75 -5.92 1.42
CA TYR A 173 8.97 -5.91 0.20
C TYR A 173 8.17 -4.63 0.06
N ILE A 174 8.14 -4.06 -1.14
CA ILE A 174 7.25 -2.94 -1.50
C ILE A 174 6.60 -3.26 -2.84
N GLY A 175 5.29 -3.24 -2.90
CA GLY A 175 4.53 -3.26 -4.15
C GLY A 175 4.45 -1.85 -4.74
N ILE A 176 4.79 -1.69 -6.01
CA ILE A 176 4.62 -0.44 -6.75
C ILE A 176 3.63 -0.65 -7.87
N GLY A 177 2.49 0.03 -7.78
CA GLY A 177 1.37 -0.14 -8.69
C GLY A 177 0.43 -1.28 -8.28
N ASN A 178 -0.71 -1.32 -8.94
CA ASN A 178 -1.73 -2.37 -8.83
C ASN A 178 -2.67 -2.36 -10.02
N GLU A 179 -2.71 -3.43 -10.78
CA GLU A 179 -3.61 -3.58 -11.94
C GLU A 179 -3.51 -2.39 -12.91
N ASP A 180 -2.32 -1.84 -13.06
CA ASP A 180 -2.10 -0.68 -13.91
C ASP A 180 -2.24 -1.03 -15.38
N LEU A 181 -2.80 -0.09 -16.16
CA LEU A 181 -2.66 -0.08 -17.60
C LEU A 181 -1.23 0.35 -17.92
N ILE A 182 -0.55 -0.42 -18.74
CA ILE A 182 0.87 -0.17 -19.04
C ILE A 182 0.98 0.89 -20.14
N THR A 183 0.71 2.13 -19.74
CA THR A 183 0.83 3.30 -20.62
C THR A 183 2.23 3.90 -20.52
N ASP A 184 2.62 4.74 -21.48
CA ASP A 184 3.87 5.50 -21.40
C ASP A 184 3.96 6.32 -20.11
N VAL A 185 2.82 6.85 -19.65
CA VAL A 185 2.72 7.63 -18.42
C VAL A 185 3.02 6.78 -17.18
N PHE A 186 2.50 5.54 -17.14
CA PHE A 186 2.81 4.57 -16.08
C PHE A 186 4.28 4.16 -16.13
N GLU A 187 4.74 3.72 -17.30
CA GLU A 187 6.12 3.22 -17.47
C GLU A 187 7.17 4.24 -17.00
N GLU A 188 7.01 5.50 -17.37
CA GLU A 188 7.92 6.57 -16.98
C GLU A 188 7.98 6.73 -15.46
N ARG A 189 6.85 6.83 -14.80
CA ARG A 189 6.76 7.04 -13.34
C ARG A 189 7.17 5.83 -12.53
N PHE A 190 6.71 4.65 -12.94
CA PHE A 190 7.16 3.38 -12.34
C PHE A 190 8.69 3.27 -12.40
N THR A 191 9.28 3.58 -13.57
CA THR A 191 10.73 3.51 -13.76
C THR A 191 11.49 4.47 -12.86
N MET A 192 10.97 5.69 -12.64
CA MET A 192 11.57 6.66 -11.71
C MET A 192 11.58 6.12 -10.29
N ILE A 193 10.45 5.63 -9.81
CA ILE A 193 10.30 5.08 -8.45
C ILE A 193 11.20 3.85 -8.29
N TYR A 194 11.10 2.88 -9.21
CA TYR A 194 11.85 1.64 -9.18
C TYR A 194 13.36 1.88 -9.10
N LYS A 195 13.90 2.72 -10.00
CA LYS A 195 15.32 3.04 -10.02
C LYS A 195 15.79 3.70 -8.72
N ALA A 196 15.01 4.63 -8.18
CA ALA A 196 15.34 5.29 -6.93
C ALA A 196 15.39 4.33 -5.74
N VAL A 197 14.43 3.40 -5.66
CA VAL A 197 14.41 2.37 -4.61
C VAL A 197 15.62 1.43 -4.74
N VAL A 198 15.86 0.88 -5.93
CA VAL A 198 16.99 -0.06 -6.16
C VAL A 198 18.35 0.61 -5.92
N GLU A 199 18.50 1.88 -6.27
CA GLU A 199 19.74 2.63 -6.06
C GLU A 199 20.02 2.89 -4.58
N LYS A 200 19.00 3.34 -3.84
CA LYS A 200 19.18 3.78 -2.45
C LYS A 200 18.95 2.67 -1.42
N HIS A 201 18.14 1.68 -1.76
CA HIS A 201 17.71 0.59 -0.90
C HIS A 201 17.76 -0.76 -1.63
N PRO A 202 18.95 -1.23 -2.03
CA PRO A 202 19.12 -2.49 -2.77
C PRO A 202 18.68 -3.72 -1.95
N GLU A 203 18.48 -3.57 -0.65
CA GLU A 203 17.95 -4.61 0.24
C GLU A 203 16.44 -4.79 0.10
N ILE A 204 15.72 -3.83 -0.51
CA ILE A 204 14.28 -3.88 -0.69
C ILE A 204 13.93 -4.58 -2.00
N ILE A 205 13.05 -5.56 -1.91
CA ILE A 205 12.49 -6.26 -3.07
C ILE A 205 11.26 -5.51 -3.54
N VAL A 206 11.35 -4.90 -4.72
CA VAL A 206 10.20 -4.26 -5.36
C VAL A 206 9.39 -5.32 -6.08
N ILE A 207 8.06 -5.28 -5.89
CA ILE A 207 7.08 -6.09 -6.60
C ILE A 207 6.36 -5.16 -7.57
N GLY A 208 6.50 -5.41 -8.88
CA GLY A 208 5.87 -4.63 -9.94
C GLY A 208 4.55 -5.24 -10.39
N THR A 209 3.63 -4.41 -10.88
CA THR A 209 2.40 -4.87 -11.51
C THR A 209 2.63 -5.20 -12.99
N VAL A 210 1.92 -6.20 -13.52
CA VAL A 210 1.95 -6.59 -14.93
C VAL A 210 0.56 -6.53 -15.57
N GLY A 211 -0.21 -5.52 -15.18
CA GLY A 211 -1.53 -5.26 -15.72
C GLY A 211 -2.68 -5.82 -14.88
N PRO A 212 -3.93 -5.50 -15.27
CA PRO A 212 -5.13 -5.88 -14.52
C PRO A 212 -5.57 -7.33 -14.74
N PHE A 213 -5.04 -8.01 -15.78
CA PHE A 213 -5.42 -9.36 -16.18
C PHE A 213 -4.21 -10.17 -16.60
N TYR A 214 -4.32 -11.49 -16.53
CA TYR A 214 -3.28 -12.46 -16.91
C TYR A 214 -3.12 -12.64 -18.45
N THR A 215 -3.78 -11.82 -19.25
CA THR A 215 -3.73 -11.83 -20.72
C THR A 215 -3.99 -10.41 -21.25
N GLY A 216 -3.64 -10.19 -22.50
CA GLY A 216 -3.88 -8.92 -23.19
C GLY A 216 -2.63 -8.07 -23.31
N THR A 217 -2.81 -6.87 -23.84
CA THR A 217 -1.70 -5.95 -24.13
C THR A 217 -0.96 -5.54 -22.88
N ASP A 218 -1.68 -5.09 -21.85
CA ASP A 218 -1.06 -4.66 -20.59
C ASP A 218 -0.25 -5.77 -19.91
N TYR A 219 -0.71 -7.03 -20.00
CA TYR A 219 0.03 -8.18 -19.48
C TYR A 219 1.36 -8.37 -20.23
N VAL A 220 1.33 -8.33 -21.56
CA VAL A 220 2.54 -8.51 -22.38
C VAL A 220 3.53 -7.36 -22.17
N GLU A 221 3.06 -6.13 -22.20
CA GLU A 221 3.87 -4.93 -22.00
C GLU A 221 4.40 -4.82 -20.57
N GLY A 222 3.60 -5.22 -19.58
CA GLY A 222 4.02 -5.26 -18.17
C GLY A 222 5.15 -6.25 -17.94
N TRP A 223 5.07 -7.45 -18.51
CA TRP A 223 6.16 -8.42 -18.48
C TRP A 223 7.41 -7.96 -19.24
N ASP A 224 7.24 -7.27 -20.38
CA ASP A 224 8.36 -6.69 -21.12
C ASP A 224 9.05 -5.59 -20.27
N LEU A 225 8.29 -4.69 -19.67
CA LEU A 225 8.80 -3.66 -18.79
C LEU A 225 9.55 -4.26 -17.59
N ALA A 226 8.94 -5.24 -16.92
CA ALA A 226 9.55 -5.92 -15.77
C ALA A 226 10.88 -6.60 -16.16
N THR A 227 10.91 -7.24 -17.33
CA THR A 227 12.11 -7.89 -17.85
C THR A 227 13.21 -6.87 -18.20
N ARG A 228 12.85 -5.77 -18.89
CA ARG A 228 13.81 -4.70 -19.24
C ARG A 228 14.43 -4.05 -18.00
N LEU A 229 13.63 -3.84 -16.97
CA LEU A 229 14.08 -3.23 -15.70
C LEU A 229 14.68 -4.24 -14.74
N LYS A 230 14.55 -5.54 -15.01
CA LYS A 230 14.95 -6.65 -14.12
C LYS A 230 14.25 -6.58 -12.76
N VAL A 231 12.92 -6.32 -12.79
CA VAL A 231 12.09 -6.34 -11.59
C VAL A 231 12.08 -7.78 -11.05
N PRO A 232 12.47 -7.99 -9.78
CA PRO A 232 12.72 -9.35 -9.28
C PRO A 232 11.44 -10.15 -9.03
N VAL A 233 10.31 -9.48 -8.79
CA VAL A 233 9.00 -10.10 -8.51
C VAL A 233 7.92 -9.28 -9.19
N VAL A 234 6.93 -9.95 -9.77
CA VAL A 234 5.75 -9.32 -10.36
C VAL A 234 4.48 -9.81 -9.71
N ASP A 235 3.45 -8.97 -9.75
CA ASP A 235 2.12 -9.22 -9.22
C ASP A 235 1.15 -9.43 -10.40
N GLU A 236 0.68 -10.66 -10.57
CA GLU A 236 -0.30 -11.05 -11.59
C GLU A 236 -1.67 -11.26 -10.97
N HIS A 237 -2.71 -10.79 -11.63
CA HIS A 237 -4.09 -10.86 -11.15
C HIS A 237 -4.97 -11.77 -12.01
N TYR A 238 -5.75 -12.63 -11.32
CA TYR A 238 -6.60 -13.64 -11.95
C TYR A 238 -8.03 -13.55 -11.41
N TYR A 239 -8.96 -13.15 -12.26
CA TYR A 239 -10.40 -13.18 -11.98
C TYR A 239 -11.03 -14.35 -12.73
N GLN A 240 -10.83 -15.58 -12.23
CA GLN A 240 -11.21 -16.80 -12.92
C GLN A 240 -12.08 -17.71 -12.04
N PRO A 241 -13.00 -18.47 -12.65
CA PRO A 241 -13.79 -19.44 -11.91
C PRO A 241 -12.92 -20.60 -11.40
N PRO A 242 -13.34 -21.30 -10.33
CA PRO A 242 -12.56 -22.42 -9.74
C PRO A 242 -12.11 -23.48 -10.75
N GLY A 243 -12.95 -23.78 -11.76
CA GLY A 243 -12.61 -24.73 -12.82
C GLY A 243 -11.38 -24.34 -13.63
N TRP A 244 -11.17 -23.05 -13.84
CA TRP A 244 -9.98 -22.57 -14.54
C TRP A 244 -8.71 -22.94 -13.78
N PHE A 245 -8.67 -22.73 -12.48
CA PHE A 245 -7.50 -23.06 -11.66
C PHE A 245 -7.22 -24.57 -11.63
N ILE A 246 -8.27 -25.40 -11.64
CA ILE A 246 -8.13 -26.86 -11.69
C ILE A 246 -7.52 -27.31 -13.02
N HIS A 247 -7.90 -26.68 -14.14
CA HIS A 247 -7.49 -27.11 -15.48
C HIS A 247 -6.24 -26.39 -16.01
N THR A 248 -5.69 -25.42 -15.26
CA THR A 248 -4.54 -24.59 -15.70
C THR A 248 -3.37 -24.71 -14.73
N GLN A 249 -3.19 -25.89 -14.13
CA GLN A 249 -2.13 -26.14 -13.14
C GLN A 249 -0.72 -25.99 -13.72
N ASP A 250 -0.57 -26.18 -15.04
CA ASP A 250 0.68 -26.06 -15.80
C ASP A 250 0.93 -24.65 -16.35
N PHE A 251 0.11 -23.63 -15.95
CA PHE A 251 0.19 -22.29 -16.50
C PHE A 251 1.60 -21.71 -16.37
N TYR A 252 2.18 -21.80 -15.19
CA TYR A 252 3.52 -21.29 -14.92
C TYR A 252 4.67 -22.12 -15.48
N ASP A 253 4.41 -23.36 -15.91
CA ASP A 253 5.43 -24.19 -16.56
C ASP A 253 5.80 -23.67 -17.95
N ARG A 254 4.95 -22.83 -18.52
CA ARG A 254 5.14 -22.15 -19.81
C ARG A 254 5.91 -20.84 -19.69
N CYS A 255 6.08 -20.31 -18.47
CA CYS A 255 6.83 -19.09 -18.26
C CYS A 255 8.33 -19.35 -18.40
N GLY A 256 9.01 -18.49 -19.15
CA GLY A 256 10.47 -18.53 -19.24
C GLY A 256 11.11 -18.30 -17.87
N ARG A 257 11.93 -19.26 -17.42
CA ARG A 257 12.66 -19.16 -16.14
C ARG A 257 14.10 -18.68 -16.33
N ALA A 258 14.41 -18.15 -17.50
CA ALA A 258 15.76 -17.74 -17.87
C ALA A 258 15.97 -16.25 -17.58
N ASN A 259 16.04 -15.89 -16.27
CA ASN A 259 16.68 -14.63 -15.86
C ASN A 259 17.19 -14.76 -14.44
#